data_352315d83f816605b1d1e9620a08c9f7
#
_entry.id   352315d83f816605b1d1e9620a08c9f7
#
_cell.length_a   1.000
_cell.length_b   1.000
_cell.length_c   1.000
_cell.angle_alpha   90.00
_cell.angle_beta   90.00
_cell.angle_gamma   90.00
#
_symmetry.space_group_name_H-M   'P 1'
#
loop_
_entity.id
_entity.type
_entity.pdbx_description
1 polymer ?
#
loop_
_entity_poly.entity_id
_entity_poly.type
_entity_poly.pdbx_seq_one_letter_code
_entity_poly.pdbx_strand_id
1 'polypeptide(L)'
;MKKLSLILTAIFFTLFALSSSGWCWGKKKIIKIGINAPITGDIPKVGENTKNTAKMWLEDIEKAGGIEIAGKKYPVELVIEDNEAQAESAVKVNTKMITEDEVITVIGPQSSKQAIPAGGVADSYATPMISPWSTNPDTTKDRPYVFRGCFLDPFQGPMLANFVKEEFGFTKAAVLYDVASDYPKGLAEYFKQAWEKNNGEGSVVSYESFTTKDADFSSQLTKIINSGAEVLFVPQYYNEVALIVKQARELGWKKPILGSDSWGSSETITLCGSDCYGAFFSTHYASAGAEGITKEFIDRYKKKYSYVPDDVCALTWDSLKLAQKAIEALVEFSGDIKKDRENVKKNLAEIANFEGVTGNMSFTPDGDPVKCAIIVKISDAGEFRFYKSVCP
;
A
#
# COMPACT_ATOMS: atom_id res chain seq x y z
N MET A 1 16.60 68.91 75.62
CA MET A 1 15.38 69.06 74.89
C MET A 1 15.37 67.92 73.83
N LYS A 2 14.36 67.15 73.76
CA LYS A 2 14.01 66.02 72.90
C LYS A 2 14.99 64.81 72.80
N LYS A 3 14.67 63.78 73.54
CA LYS A 3 15.30 62.48 73.55
C LYS A 3 14.85 61.75 72.32
N LEU A 4 15.80 61.12 71.57
CA LEU A 4 15.53 60.23 70.47
C LEU A 4 15.63 58.79 70.95
N SER A 5 14.51 58.08 70.92
CA SER A 5 14.42 56.66 71.31
C SER A 5 14.77 55.82 70.11
N LEU A 6 15.82 54.98 70.23
CA LEU A 6 16.15 53.96 69.25
C LEU A 6 15.33 52.69 69.57
N ILE A 7 14.46 52.27 68.63
CA ILE A 7 13.82 50.94 68.63
C ILE A 7 14.60 50.04 67.67
N LEU A 8 15.31 49.05 68.27
CA LEU A 8 15.90 47.94 67.51
C LEU A 8 14.79 46.98 67.10
N THR A 9 14.55 46.90 65.82
CA THR A 9 13.70 45.85 65.26
C THR A 9 14.61 44.73 64.72
N ALA A 10 14.59 43.57 65.37
CA ALA A 10 15.26 42.37 64.92
C ALA A 10 14.47 41.73 63.78
N ILE A 11 15.01 41.72 62.58
CA ILE A 11 14.46 41.03 61.46
C ILE A 11 14.99 39.59 61.45
N PHE A 12 14.10 38.67 61.77
CA PHE A 12 14.32 37.23 61.61
C PHE A 12 14.28 36.92 60.12
N PHE A 13 15.40 36.66 59.49
CA PHE A 13 15.50 36.05 58.12
C PHE A 13 15.29 34.57 58.25
N THR A 14 14.07 34.09 58.07
CA THR A 14 13.83 32.69 57.80
C THR A 14 14.20 32.37 56.35
N LEU A 15 15.34 31.72 56.16
CA LEU A 15 15.67 31.08 54.90
C LEU A 15 14.66 29.98 54.59
N PHE A 16 13.69 30.27 53.76
CA PHE A 16 12.90 29.28 53.08
C PHE A 16 13.74 28.68 51.96
N ALA A 17 14.40 27.56 52.21
CA ALA A 17 15.01 26.74 51.15
C ALA A 17 13.86 26.20 50.31
N LEU A 18 13.53 26.89 49.23
CA LEU A 18 12.77 26.36 48.14
C LEU A 18 13.60 25.25 47.47
N SER A 19 13.38 24.01 47.93
CA SER A 19 13.78 22.85 47.13
C SER A 19 12.98 22.89 45.82
N SER A 20 13.59 23.54 44.83
CA SER A 20 13.14 23.36 43.43
C SER A 20 13.45 21.91 43.06
N SER A 21 12.52 20.98 43.38
CA SER A 21 12.39 19.74 42.69
C SER A 21 12.03 20.11 41.25
N GLY A 22 13.07 20.34 40.45
CA GLY A 22 12.94 20.45 39.01
C GLY A 22 12.36 19.14 38.54
N TRP A 23 11.06 19.13 38.38
CA TRP A 23 10.43 18.10 37.56
C TRP A 23 11.01 18.32 36.16
N CYS A 24 12.07 17.58 35.84
CA CYS A 24 12.40 17.30 34.48
C CYS A 24 11.19 16.59 33.88
N TRP A 25 10.26 17.35 33.30
CA TRP A 25 9.33 16.80 32.34
C TRP A 25 10.18 16.36 31.15
N GLY A 26 10.69 15.14 31.22
CA GLY A 26 11.26 14.48 30.06
C GLY A 26 10.21 14.56 28.96
N LYS A 27 10.57 15.14 27.80
CA LYS A 27 9.66 15.15 26.64
C LYS A 27 9.16 13.73 26.44
N LYS A 28 7.83 13.56 26.47
CA LYS A 28 7.20 12.26 26.30
C LYS A 28 7.68 11.73 24.96
N LYS A 29 8.39 10.58 24.95
CA LYS A 29 8.83 9.95 23.69
C LYS A 29 7.59 9.60 22.86
N ILE A 30 7.60 10.02 21.60
CA ILE A 30 6.50 9.81 20.64
C ILE A 30 7.02 8.91 19.52
N ILE A 31 6.27 7.90 19.17
CA ILE A 31 6.56 7.03 18.02
C ILE A 31 5.99 7.73 16.79
N LYS A 32 6.84 8.09 15.83
CA LYS A 32 6.41 8.70 14.58
C LYS A 32 6.44 7.66 13.45
N ILE A 33 5.34 7.56 12.71
CA ILE A 33 5.21 6.68 11.55
C ILE A 33 4.90 7.54 10.33
N GLY A 34 5.70 7.40 9.26
CA GLY A 34 5.49 8.11 8.01
C GLY A 34 4.43 7.42 7.14
N ILE A 35 3.61 8.21 6.47
CA ILE A 35 2.64 7.75 5.47
C ILE A 35 2.95 8.49 4.17
N ASN A 36 3.64 7.82 3.25
CA ASN A 36 3.97 8.35 1.93
C ASN A 36 2.90 7.89 0.94
N ALA A 37 2.00 8.79 0.52
CA ALA A 37 0.82 8.41 -0.25
C ALA A 37 0.53 9.38 -1.41
N PRO A 38 -0.06 8.90 -2.53
CA PRO A 38 -0.43 9.74 -3.68
C PRO A 38 -1.78 10.43 -3.42
N ILE A 39 -1.79 11.44 -2.54
CA ILE A 39 -3.01 12.14 -2.13
C ILE A 39 -3.56 12.99 -3.29
N THR A 40 -2.67 13.50 -4.13
CA THR A 40 -2.99 14.17 -5.39
C THR A 40 -2.33 13.46 -6.57
N GLY A 41 -2.52 13.96 -7.79
CA GLY A 41 -1.94 13.40 -9.02
C GLY A 41 -2.85 12.38 -9.71
N ASP A 42 -2.25 11.36 -10.35
CA ASP A 42 -2.97 10.48 -11.28
C ASP A 42 -3.88 9.44 -10.57
N ILE A 43 -3.58 9.08 -9.32
CA ILE A 43 -4.31 8.05 -8.55
C ILE A 43 -4.76 8.56 -7.17
N PRO A 44 -5.51 9.67 -7.07
CA PRO A 44 -5.83 10.33 -5.79
C PRO A 44 -6.71 9.46 -4.88
N LYS A 45 -7.52 8.56 -5.45
CA LYS A 45 -8.34 7.63 -4.65
C LYS A 45 -7.48 6.67 -3.83
N VAL A 46 -6.36 6.22 -4.38
CA VAL A 46 -5.37 5.41 -3.65
C VAL A 46 -4.83 6.18 -2.43
N GLY A 47 -4.49 7.46 -2.61
CA GLY A 47 -4.02 8.31 -1.52
C GLY A 47 -5.09 8.60 -0.46
N GLU A 48 -6.34 8.85 -0.88
CA GLU A 48 -7.48 9.02 0.03
C GLU A 48 -7.67 7.77 0.90
N ASN A 49 -7.69 6.59 0.26
CA ASN A 49 -7.90 5.30 0.93
C ASN A 49 -6.76 4.98 1.91
N THR A 50 -5.51 5.23 1.51
CA THR A 50 -4.34 5.11 2.39
C THR A 50 -4.47 6.00 3.62
N LYS A 51 -4.76 7.28 3.43
CA LYS A 51 -4.92 8.26 4.50
C LYS A 51 -6.08 7.92 5.45
N ASN A 52 -7.22 7.51 4.89
CA ASN A 52 -8.40 7.15 5.69
C ASN A 52 -8.12 5.92 6.55
N THR A 53 -7.48 4.90 5.98
CA THR A 53 -7.09 3.69 6.70
C THR A 53 -6.09 4.00 7.81
N ALA A 54 -5.07 4.81 7.53
CA ALA A 54 -4.07 5.19 8.52
C ALA A 54 -4.70 5.95 9.70
N LYS A 55 -5.64 6.86 9.43
CA LYS A 55 -6.39 7.57 10.48
C LYS A 55 -7.26 6.63 11.30
N MET A 56 -7.93 5.65 10.66
CA MET A 56 -8.75 4.68 11.37
C MET A 56 -7.89 3.78 12.29
N TRP A 57 -6.71 3.40 11.84
CA TRP A 57 -5.74 2.66 12.65
C TRP A 57 -5.24 3.51 13.84
N LEU A 58 -4.90 4.78 13.61
CA LEU A 58 -4.43 5.69 14.67
C LEU A 58 -5.46 5.85 15.79
N GLU A 59 -6.75 5.96 15.44
CA GLU A 59 -7.82 6.03 16.44
C GLU A 59 -7.87 4.82 17.38
N ASP A 60 -7.52 3.63 16.87
CA ASP A 60 -7.44 2.43 17.72
C ASP A 60 -6.24 2.49 18.65
N ILE A 61 -5.11 2.97 18.16
CA ILE A 61 -3.92 3.17 18.96
C ILE A 61 -4.17 4.21 20.07
N GLU A 62 -4.84 5.32 19.73
CA GLU A 62 -5.20 6.35 20.71
C GLU A 62 -6.15 5.83 21.78
N LYS A 63 -7.19 5.07 21.39
CA LYS A 63 -8.12 4.42 22.33
C LYS A 63 -7.41 3.42 23.26
N ALA A 64 -6.39 2.72 22.74
CA ALA A 64 -5.54 1.83 23.52
C ALA A 64 -4.56 2.58 24.44
N GLY A 65 -4.40 3.90 24.28
CA GLY A 65 -3.48 4.74 25.04
C GLY A 65 -2.06 4.78 24.48
N GLY A 66 -1.87 4.34 23.23
CA GLY A 66 -0.59 4.26 22.52
C GLY A 66 -0.16 2.83 22.21
N ILE A 67 1.01 2.69 21.56
CA ILE A 67 1.68 1.39 21.36
C ILE A 67 2.39 0.99 22.63
N GLU A 68 2.20 -0.26 23.06
CA GLU A 68 2.82 -0.80 24.26
C GLU A 68 4.17 -1.47 23.91
N ILE A 69 5.24 -1.02 24.56
CA ILE A 69 6.59 -1.58 24.44
C ILE A 69 7.10 -1.88 25.85
N ALA A 70 7.40 -3.16 26.14
CA ALA A 70 7.90 -3.60 27.45
C ALA A 70 7.06 -3.05 28.63
N GLY A 71 5.73 -3.10 28.53
CA GLY A 71 4.79 -2.65 29.57
C GLY A 71 4.61 -1.13 29.68
N LYS A 72 5.19 -0.34 28.78
CA LYS A 72 5.00 1.11 28.71
C LYS A 72 4.29 1.51 27.44
N LYS A 73 3.33 2.41 27.54
CA LYS A 73 2.56 2.95 26.39
C LYS A 73 3.17 4.25 25.88
N TYR A 74 3.38 4.29 24.58
CA TYR A 74 3.93 5.42 23.87
C TYR A 74 2.90 5.98 22.88
N PRO A 75 2.63 7.29 22.89
CA PRO A 75 1.76 7.90 21.91
C PRO A 75 2.35 7.79 20.51
N VAL A 76 1.47 7.74 19.52
CA VAL A 76 1.85 7.66 18.10
C VAL A 76 1.45 8.94 17.38
N GLU A 77 2.31 9.39 16.49
CA GLU A 77 2.06 10.46 15.52
C GLU A 77 2.22 9.93 14.11
N LEU A 78 1.24 10.23 13.24
CA LEU A 78 1.35 9.95 11.81
C LEU A 78 1.84 11.20 11.08
N VAL A 79 2.95 11.07 10.36
CA VAL A 79 3.47 12.08 9.42
C VAL A 79 2.95 11.69 8.04
N ILE A 80 1.88 12.37 7.58
CA ILE A 80 1.21 12.05 6.31
C ILE A 80 1.61 13.08 5.26
N GLU A 81 2.25 12.64 4.18
CA GLU A 81 2.74 13.50 3.12
C GLU A 81 2.27 13.03 1.74
N ASP A 82 2.04 13.99 0.86
CA ASP A 82 1.61 13.77 -0.51
C ASP A 82 2.81 13.59 -1.45
N ASN A 83 2.86 12.48 -2.15
CA ASN A 83 3.88 12.22 -3.17
C ASN A 83 3.40 12.57 -4.60
N GLU A 84 2.21 13.15 -4.74
CA GLU A 84 1.66 13.65 -6.00
C GLU A 84 1.60 12.59 -7.12
N ALA A 85 1.64 11.30 -6.75
CA ALA A 85 1.81 10.18 -7.67
C ALA A 85 3.09 10.27 -8.55
N GLN A 86 4.14 10.98 -8.08
CA GLN A 86 5.38 11.19 -8.79
C GLN A 86 6.56 10.53 -8.07
N ALA A 87 7.47 9.92 -8.84
CA ALA A 87 8.66 9.25 -8.31
C ALA A 87 9.58 10.21 -7.54
N GLU A 88 9.84 11.39 -8.11
CA GLU A 88 10.69 12.40 -7.47
C GLU A 88 10.09 12.95 -6.18
N SER A 89 8.78 13.19 -6.16
CA SER A 89 8.09 13.66 -4.94
C SER A 89 8.09 12.59 -3.86
N ALA A 90 7.92 11.31 -4.22
CA ALA A 90 8.00 10.20 -3.28
C ALA A 90 9.40 10.06 -2.62
N VAL A 91 10.46 10.28 -3.40
CA VAL A 91 11.85 10.33 -2.89
C VAL A 91 12.03 11.50 -1.91
N LYS A 92 11.56 12.70 -2.27
CA LYS A 92 11.65 13.89 -1.39
C LYS A 92 10.89 13.68 -0.09
N VAL A 93 9.67 13.13 -0.19
CA VAL A 93 8.83 12.80 0.98
C VAL A 93 9.54 11.80 1.90
N ASN A 94 10.05 10.69 1.36
CA ASN A 94 10.79 9.72 2.18
C ASN A 94 12.03 10.35 2.84
N THR A 95 12.79 11.14 2.09
CA THR A 95 13.98 11.80 2.62
C THR A 95 13.61 12.70 3.80
N LYS A 96 12.59 13.56 3.65
CA LYS A 96 12.10 14.44 4.72
C LYS A 96 11.65 13.65 5.95
N MET A 97 10.76 12.67 5.76
CA MET A 97 10.25 11.83 6.86
C MET A 97 11.38 11.16 7.65
N ILE A 98 12.42 10.70 6.95
CA ILE A 98 13.53 9.97 7.54
C ILE A 98 14.51 10.90 8.26
N THR A 99 14.87 12.02 7.63
CA THR A 99 15.99 12.88 8.10
C THR A 99 15.55 14.05 8.97
N GLU A 100 14.34 14.56 8.77
CA GLU A 100 13.82 15.73 9.48
C GLU A 100 12.74 15.34 10.50
N ASP A 101 11.77 14.50 10.09
CA ASP A 101 10.69 14.09 10.99
C ASP A 101 11.10 12.93 11.91
N GLU A 102 12.18 12.20 11.56
CA GLU A 102 12.73 11.06 12.33
C GLU A 102 11.70 9.97 12.58
N VAL A 103 10.93 9.59 11.53
CA VAL A 103 9.98 8.49 11.64
C VAL A 103 10.67 7.15 11.88
N ILE A 104 10.07 6.28 12.68
CA ILE A 104 10.63 4.94 12.98
C ILE A 104 10.46 3.98 11.80
N THR A 105 9.42 4.16 11.01
CA THR A 105 9.10 3.38 9.80
C THR A 105 8.26 4.21 8.85
N VAL A 106 8.27 3.85 7.56
CA VAL A 106 7.42 4.45 6.53
C VAL A 106 6.46 3.40 5.98
N ILE A 107 5.18 3.75 5.86
CA ILE A 107 4.16 2.99 5.16
C ILE A 107 3.90 3.67 3.81
N GLY A 108 4.06 2.90 2.73
CA GLY A 108 4.06 3.45 1.37
C GLY A 108 5.47 3.64 0.82
N PRO A 109 5.60 4.16 -0.42
CA PRO A 109 4.54 4.47 -1.37
C PRO A 109 3.75 3.25 -1.86
N GLN A 110 2.61 3.54 -2.51
CA GLN A 110 1.68 2.50 -2.95
C GLN A 110 2.10 1.89 -4.30
N SER A 111 2.30 2.71 -5.33
CA SER A 111 2.61 2.20 -6.67
C SER A 111 4.12 1.95 -6.87
N SER A 112 4.47 1.01 -7.75
CA SER A 112 5.87 0.61 -7.98
C SER A 112 6.74 1.75 -8.52
N LYS A 113 6.19 2.62 -9.38
CA LYS A 113 6.89 3.81 -9.90
C LYS A 113 7.41 4.73 -8.79
N GLN A 114 6.69 4.82 -7.66
CA GLN A 114 7.09 5.60 -6.50
C GLN A 114 7.86 4.75 -5.48
N ALA A 115 7.42 3.50 -5.24
CA ALA A 115 7.98 2.64 -4.20
C ALA A 115 9.41 2.20 -4.49
N ILE A 116 9.75 1.94 -5.76
CA ILE A 116 11.11 1.53 -6.16
C ILE A 116 12.14 2.60 -5.78
N PRO A 117 12.04 3.85 -6.24
CA PRO A 117 13.05 4.86 -5.88
C PRO A 117 12.97 5.28 -4.41
N ALA A 118 11.78 5.37 -3.81
CA ALA A 118 11.64 5.70 -2.38
C ALA A 118 12.19 4.59 -1.47
N GLY A 119 12.06 3.32 -1.89
CA GLY A 119 12.67 2.17 -1.20
C GLY A 119 14.20 2.25 -1.17
N GLY A 120 14.82 2.69 -2.26
CA GLY A 120 16.26 2.95 -2.29
C GLY A 120 16.71 4.01 -1.26
N VAL A 121 15.90 5.04 -1.05
CA VAL A 121 16.14 6.03 0.01
C VAL A 121 16.00 5.40 1.39
N ALA A 122 14.89 4.70 1.65
CA ALA A 122 14.65 4.07 2.95
C ALA A 122 15.78 3.10 3.34
N ASP A 123 16.21 2.26 2.39
CA ASP A 123 17.30 1.32 2.58
C ASP A 123 18.64 2.03 2.86
N SER A 124 18.99 3.06 2.06
CA SER A 124 20.24 3.81 2.23
C SER A 124 20.36 4.54 3.59
N TYR A 125 19.22 4.89 4.20
CA TYR A 125 19.15 5.49 5.53
C TYR A 125 18.83 4.47 6.65
N ALA A 126 18.90 3.17 6.36
CA ALA A 126 18.59 2.11 7.31
C ALA A 126 17.25 2.34 8.03
N THR A 127 16.21 2.69 7.28
CA THR A 127 14.87 2.98 7.81
C THR A 127 13.88 1.95 7.25
N PRO A 128 13.18 1.20 8.11
CA PRO A 128 12.16 0.26 7.66
C PRO A 128 11.09 0.95 6.82
N MET A 129 10.75 0.37 5.67
CA MET A 129 9.66 0.81 4.80
C MET A 129 8.80 -0.39 4.44
N ILE A 130 7.48 -0.25 4.53
CA ILE A 130 6.54 -1.26 4.07
C ILE A 130 5.70 -0.65 2.95
N SER A 131 5.88 -1.13 1.72
CA SER A 131 5.01 -0.76 0.61
C SER A 131 3.75 -1.63 0.62
N PRO A 132 2.55 -1.09 0.84
CA PRO A 132 1.35 -1.91 0.90
C PRO A 132 0.99 -2.58 -0.42
N TRP A 133 1.20 -1.91 -1.57
CA TRP A 133 0.58 -2.28 -2.83
C TRP A 133 1.55 -2.42 -4.02
N SER A 134 2.84 -2.15 -3.86
CA SER A 134 3.83 -2.31 -4.94
C SER A 134 4.20 -3.77 -5.16
N THR A 135 3.79 -4.33 -6.29
CA THR A 135 3.98 -5.74 -6.66
C THR A 135 5.25 -6.03 -7.47
N ASN A 136 5.91 -4.98 -7.99
CA ASN A 136 7.13 -5.12 -8.77
C ASN A 136 8.31 -5.60 -7.89
N PRO A 137 9.06 -6.66 -8.29
CA PRO A 137 10.18 -7.21 -7.51
C PRO A 137 11.24 -6.19 -7.11
N ASP A 138 11.51 -5.18 -7.95
CA ASP A 138 12.56 -4.19 -7.70
C ASP A 138 12.27 -3.28 -6.51
N THR A 139 11.07 -3.37 -5.91
CA THR A 139 10.72 -2.63 -4.69
C THR A 139 11.56 -3.10 -3.50
N THR A 140 11.71 -4.41 -3.31
CA THR A 140 12.38 -5.04 -2.16
C THR A 140 13.74 -5.64 -2.50
N LYS A 141 13.97 -5.97 -3.77
CA LYS A 141 15.18 -6.65 -4.23
C LYS A 141 16.46 -5.93 -3.77
N ASP A 142 17.35 -6.69 -3.10
CA ASP A 142 18.63 -6.21 -2.55
C ASP A 142 18.48 -5.02 -1.56
N ARG A 143 17.32 -4.95 -0.83
CA ARG A 143 16.99 -3.86 0.10
C ARG A 143 16.48 -4.40 1.43
N PRO A 144 17.37 -4.75 2.36
CA PRO A 144 17.01 -5.40 3.62
C PRO A 144 16.10 -4.59 4.56
N TYR A 145 15.93 -3.29 4.32
CA TYR A 145 15.03 -2.44 5.10
C TYR A 145 13.66 -2.24 4.43
N VAL A 146 13.43 -2.82 3.24
CA VAL A 146 12.19 -2.63 2.49
C VAL A 146 11.37 -3.92 2.48
N PHE A 147 10.11 -3.79 2.86
CA PHE A 147 9.12 -4.86 2.94
C PHE A 147 7.90 -4.50 2.10
N ARG A 148 7.02 -5.47 1.84
CA ARG A 148 5.74 -5.21 1.19
C ARG A 148 4.57 -5.93 1.86
N GLY A 149 3.34 -5.47 1.62
CA GLY A 149 2.11 -6.10 2.12
C GLY A 149 1.40 -6.98 1.09
N CYS A 150 1.81 -6.92 -0.19
CA CYS A 150 1.15 -7.56 -1.33
C CYS A 150 1.99 -8.71 -1.93
N PHE A 151 1.37 -9.55 -2.77
CA PHE A 151 2.08 -10.54 -3.59
C PHE A 151 2.90 -9.85 -4.71
N LEU A 152 3.66 -10.64 -5.48
CA LEU A 152 4.57 -10.12 -6.52
C LEU A 152 4.05 -10.39 -7.93
N ASP A 153 4.46 -9.52 -8.89
CA ASP A 153 4.19 -9.69 -10.32
C ASP A 153 4.69 -11.01 -10.90
N PRO A 154 5.86 -11.59 -10.51
CA PRO A 154 6.28 -12.93 -10.93
C PRO A 154 5.33 -14.06 -10.54
N PHE A 155 4.50 -13.86 -9.53
CA PHE A 155 3.40 -14.77 -9.19
C PHE A 155 2.12 -14.36 -9.93
N GLN A 156 1.76 -13.08 -9.94
CA GLN A 156 0.52 -12.56 -10.50
C GLN A 156 0.39 -12.82 -12.01
N GLY A 157 1.43 -12.50 -12.80
CA GLY A 157 1.40 -12.64 -14.25
C GLY A 157 1.15 -14.07 -14.71
N PRO A 158 1.98 -15.06 -14.28
CA PRO A 158 1.74 -16.47 -14.56
C PRO A 158 0.40 -17.00 -14.07
N MET A 159 -0.04 -16.59 -12.88
CA MET A 159 -1.32 -16.98 -12.30
C MET A 159 -2.48 -16.54 -13.19
N LEU A 160 -2.46 -15.29 -13.67
CA LEU A 160 -3.49 -14.77 -14.58
C LEU A 160 -3.46 -15.45 -15.95
N ALA A 161 -2.27 -15.72 -16.51
CA ALA A 161 -2.12 -16.46 -17.77
C ALA A 161 -2.68 -17.88 -17.65
N ASN A 162 -2.38 -18.60 -16.57
CA ASN A 162 -2.90 -19.95 -16.31
C ASN A 162 -4.41 -19.92 -16.08
N PHE A 163 -4.93 -18.97 -15.33
CA PHE A 163 -6.36 -18.80 -15.09
C PHE A 163 -7.14 -18.70 -16.41
N VAL A 164 -6.73 -17.83 -17.33
CA VAL A 164 -7.41 -17.65 -18.60
C VAL A 164 -7.36 -18.91 -19.45
N LYS A 165 -6.22 -19.61 -19.48
CA LYS A 165 -6.08 -20.88 -20.19
C LYS A 165 -6.98 -21.98 -19.62
N GLU A 166 -7.02 -22.12 -18.29
CA GLU A 166 -7.82 -23.13 -17.60
C GLU A 166 -9.33 -22.85 -17.73
N GLU A 167 -9.73 -21.59 -17.58
CA GLU A 167 -11.13 -21.21 -17.52
C GLU A 167 -11.80 -21.14 -18.90
N PHE A 168 -11.08 -20.64 -19.90
CA PHE A 168 -11.65 -20.37 -21.23
C PHE A 168 -11.05 -21.21 -22.34
N GLY A 169 -9.93 -21.90 -22.13
CA GLY A 169 -9.21 -22.64 -23.16
C GLY A 169 -8.60 -21.77 -24.25
N PHE A 170 -8.44 -20.46 -24.01
CA PHE A 170 -7.90 -19.53 -24.99
C PHE A 170 -6.41 -19.77 -25.25
N THR A 171 -5.99 -19.51 -26.49
CA THR A 171 -4.61 -19.69 -26.95
C THR A 171 -3.98 -18.43 -27.51
N LYS A 172 -4.76 -17.36 -27.74
CA LYS A 172 -4.30 -16.10 -28.31
C LYS A 172 -4.68 -14.94 -27.38
N ALA A 173 -3.69 -14.23 -26.87
CA ALA A 173 -3.91 -13.06 -26.03
C ALA A 173 -3.42 -11.78 -26.71
N ALA A 174 -4.01 -10.66 -26.32
CA ALA A 174 -3.43 -9.32 -26.52
C ALA A 174 -3.15 -8.66 -25.19
N VAL A 175 -2.18 -7.76 -25.17
CA VAL A 175 -1.79 -6.96 -24.00
C VAL A 175 -1.76 -5.50 -24.39
N LEU A 176 -2.29 -4.63 -23.52
CA LEU A 176 -2.19 -3.18 -23.64
C LEU A 176 -1.71 -2.60 -22.28
N TYR A 177 -0.57 -1.93 -22.26
CA TYR A 177 0.07 -1.50 -21.01
C TYR A 177 0.74 -0.13 -21.14
N ASP A 178 0.92 0.56 -20.00
CA ASP A 178 1.70 1.80 -19.90
C ASP A 178 3.20 1.48 -19.83
N VAL A 179 3.94 1.88 -20.87
CA VAL A 179 5.40 1.67 -20.95
C VAL A 179 6.19 2.59 -20.00
N ALA A 180 5.60 3.69 -19.54
CA ALA A 180 6.24 4.68 -18.66
C ALA A 180 6.07 4.38 -17.16
N SER A 181 5.41 3.27 -16.81
CA SER A 181 5.17 2.88 -15.43
C SER A 181 5.69 1.47 -15.15
N ASP A 182 6.50 1.32 -14.08
CA ASP A 182 7.20 0.06 -13.77
C ASP A 182 6.25 -1.10 -13.48
N TYR A 183 5.10 -0.85 -12.84
CA TYR A 183 4.12 -1.88 -12.54
C TYR A 183 3.44 -2.44 -13.82
N PRO A 184 2.76 -1.65 -14.65
CA PRO A 184 2.12 -2.17 -15.86
C PRO A 184 3.11 -2.86 -16.80
N LYS A 185 4.30 -2.25 -16.98
CA LYS A 185 5.36 -2.78 -17.84
C LYS A 185 5.87 -4.13 -17.34
N GLY A 186 6.20 -4.24 -16.05
CA GLY A 186 6.72 -5.48 -15.46
C GLY A 186 5.69 -6.60 -15.50
N LEU A 187 4.46 -6.32 -15.09
CA LEU A 187 3.39 -7.33 -15.06
C LEU A 187 2.98 -7.79 -16.46
N ALA A 188 2.94 -6.89 -17.46
CA ALA A 188 2.72 -7.25 -18.87
C ALA A 188 3.76 -8.26 -19.37
N GLU A 189 5.02 -8.07 -19.01
CA GLU A 189 6.10 -8.97 -19.38
C GLU A 189 5.97 -10.34 -18.71
N TYR A 190 5.71 -10.42 -17.42
CA TYR A 190 5.49 -11.69 -16.70
C TYR A 190 4.29 -12.46 -17.26
N PHE A 191 3.20 -11.76 -17.57
CA PHE A 191 2.03 -12.38 -18.21
C PHE A 191 2.42 -12.94 -19.59
N LYS A 192 3.07 -12.15 -20.44
CA LYS A 192 3.49 -12.55 -21.78
C LYS A 192 4.38 -13.79 -21.74
N GLN A 193 5.43 -13.79 -20.92
CA GLN A 193 6.35 -14.93 -20.77
C GLN A 193 5.60 -16.21 -20.36
N ALA A 194 4.70 -16.12 -19.40
CA ALA A 194 3.91 -17.27 -18.96
C ALA A 194 2.90 -17.73 -20.02
N TRP A 195 2.26 -16.78 -20.70
CA TRP A 195 1.31 -17.08 -21.76
C TRP A 195 1.98 -17.81 -22.93
N GLU A 196 3.12 -17.31 -23.41
CA GLU A 196 3.88 -17.91 -24.51
C GLU A 196 4.52 -19.25 -24.11
N LYS A 197 4.95 -19.40 -22.86
CA LYS A 197 5.35 -20.71 -22.34
C LYS A 197 4.23 -21.76 -22.40
N ASN A 198 3.01 -21.34 -22.17
CA ASN A 198 1.84 -22.24 -22.12
C ASN A 198 1.23 -22.54 -23.49
N ASN A 199 1.34 -21.61 -24.46
CA ASN A 199 0.61 -21.65 -25.72
C ASN A 199 1.52 -21.59 -26.97
N GLY A 200 2.83 -21.45 -26.78
CA GLY A 200 3.82 -21.29 -27.84
C GLY A 200 4.23 -19.84 -28.07
N GLU A 201 5.44 -19.66 -28.58
CA GLU A 201 5.98 -18.35 -28.93
C GLU A 201 5.08 -17.62 -29.94
N GLY A 202 4.87 -16.32 -29.75
CA GLY A 202 3.99 -15.50 -30.60
C GLY A 202 2.50 -15.69 -30.35
N SER A 203 2.10 -16.42 -29.29
CA SER A 203 0.70 -16.57 -28.91
C SER A 203 0.13 -15.33 -28.20
N VAL A 204 0.98 -14.39 -27.74
CA VAL A 204 0.59 -13.00 -27.52
C VAL A 204 0.61 -12.30 -28.88
N VAL A 205 -0.53 -12.32 -29.55
CA VAL A 205 -0.67 -11.90 -30.95
C VAL A 205 -0.70 -10.39 -31.18
N SER A 206 -0.87 -9.60 -30.10
CA SER A 206 -0.71 -8.14 -30.10
C SER A 206 -0.17 -7.70 -28.75
N TYR A 207 0.90 -6.89 -28.73
CA TYR A 207 1.56 -6.38 -27.54
C TYR A 207 1.77 -4.89 -27.72
N GLU A 208 0.75 -4.11 -27.31
CA GLU A 208 0.67 -2.69 -27.57
C GLU A 208 0.97 -1.89 -26.29
N SER A 209 1.56 -0.72 -26.48
CA SER A 209 1.84 0.19 -25.35
C SER A 209 1.26 1.57 -25.58
N PHE A 210 1.13 2.28 -24.49
CA PHE A 210 0.80 3.70 -24.41
C PHE A 210 1.67 4.38 -23.35
N THR A 211 1.51 5.68 -23.16
CA THR A 211 2.24 6.46 -22.15
C THR A 211 1.25 7.03 -21.13
N THR A 212 1.61 7.05 -19.86
CA THR A 212 0.81 7.67 -18.79
C THR A 212 0.18 8.99 -19.24
N LYS A 213 -1.12 9.17 -19.02
CA LYS A 213 -1.96 10.30 -19.45
C LYS A 213 -2.42 10.28 -20.91
N ASP A 214 -2.09 9.28 -21.70
CA ASP A 214 -2.78 9.10 -22.97
C ASP A 214 -4.28 8.88 -22.71
N ALA A 215 -5.12 9.51 -23.53
CA ALA A 215 -6.57 9.42 -23.38
C ALA A 215 -7.27 8.78 -24.60
N ASP A 216 -6.54 8.58 -25.68
CA ASP A 216 -7.02 7.92 -26.90
C ASP A 216 -6.16 6.66 -27.17
N PHE A 217 -6.82 5.51 -27.15
CA PHE A 217 -6.22 4.19 -27.36
C PHE A 217 -6.70 3.53 -28.65
N SER A 218 -7.40 4.28 -29.49
CA SER A 218 -8.09 3.76 -30.72
C SER A 218 -7.13 3.06 -31.67
N SER A 219 -5.90 3.59 -31.82
CA SER A 219 -4.87 2.97 -32.68
C SER A 219 -4.43 1.60 -32.19
N GLN A 220 -4.09 1.50 -30.90
CA GLN A 220 -3.67 0.26 -30.25
C GLN A 220 -4.82 -0.76 -30.23
N LEU A 221 -6.02 -0.33 -29.85
CA LEU A 221 -7.21 -1.17 -29.79
C LEU A 221 -7.62 -1.69 -31.16
N THR A 222 -7.49 -0.90 -32.23
CA THR A 222 -7.73 -1.35 -33.59
C THR A 222 -6.78 -2.48 -34.00
N LYS A 223 -5.50 -2.40 -33.66
CA LYS A 223 -4.52 -3.47 -33.93
C LYS A 223 -4.91 -4.74 -33.12
N ILE A 224 -5.26 -4.57 -31.84
CA ILE A 224 -5.69 -5.67 -30.94
C ILE A 224 -6.91 -6.38 -31.52
N ILE A 225 -7.92 -5.64 -31.94
CA ILE A 225 -9.15 -6.22 -32.53
C ILE A 225 -8.84 -7.03 -33.78
N ASN A 226 -7.95 -6.52 -34.65
CA ASN A 226 -7.57 -7.18 -35.90
C ASN A 226 -6.55 -8.31 -35.72
N SER A 227 -5.92 -8.47 -34.55
CA SER A 227 -4.89 -9.49 -34.28
C SER A 227 -5.44 -10.92 -34.16
N GLY A 228 -6.75 -11.06 -33.95
CA GLY A 228 -7.36 -12.35 -33.66
C GLY A 228 -7.26 -12.80 -32.20
N ALA A 229 -6.81 -11.93 -31.29
CA ALA A 229 -6.75 -12.22 -29.85
C ALA A 229 -8.13 -12.64 -29.31
N GLU A 230 -8.16 -13.52 -28.32
CA GLU A 230 -9.34 -14.07 -27.68
C GLU A 230 -9.62 -13.43 -26.32
N VAL A 231 -8.57 -12.84 -25.72
CA VAL A 231 -8.62 -12.09 -24.46
C VAL A 231 -7.73 -10.85 -24.58
N LEU A 232 -8.12 -9.77 -23.93
CA LEU A 232 -7.32 -8.56 -23.77
C LEU A 232 -6.91 -8.43 -22.31
N PHE A 233 -5.60 -8.44 -22.04
CA PHE A 233 -5.02 -8.16 -20.72
C PHE A 233 -4.61 -6.70 -20.59
N VAL A 234 -5.10 -6.02 -19.55
CA VAL A 234 -4.86 -4.59 -19.28
C VAL A 234 -4.33 -4.42 -17.86
N PRO A 235 -3.02 -4.61 -17.62
CA PRO A 235 -2.40 -4.35 -16.31
C PRO A 235 -2.20 -2.86 -16.12
N GLN A 236 -3.24 -2.14 -15.66
CA GLN A 236 -3.20 -0.69 -15.53
C GLN A 236 -4.08 -0.21 -14.38
N TYR A 237 -3.87 1.02 -13.91
CA TYR A 237 -4.64 1.65 -12.85
C TYR A 237 -6.04 2.06 -13.32
N TYR A 238 -6.95 2.17 -12.36
CA TYR A 238 -8.39 2.35 -12.56
C TYR A 238 -8.77 3.52 -13.48
N ASN A 239 -8.00 4.60 -13.49
CA ASN A 239 -8.25 5.80 -14.28
C ASN A 239 -8.14 5.54 -15.80
N GLU A 240 -7.02 4.96 -16.27
CA GLU A 240 -6.85 4.60 -17.68
C GLU A 240 -7.65 3.34 -18.05
N VAL A 241 -7.78 2.37 -17.13
CA VAL A 241 -8.56 1.16 -17.34
C VAL A 241 -9.98 1.47 -17.81
N ALA A 242 -10.65 2.40 -17.13
CA ALA A 242 -12.02 2.77 -17.47
C ALA A 242 -12.12 3.34 -18.91
N LEU A 243 -11.15 4.15 -19.31
CA LEU A 243 -11.08 4.71 -20.68
C LEU A 243 -10.76 3.63 -21.72
N ILE A 244 -9.79 2.77 -21.44
CA ILE A 244 -9.38 1.67 -22.34
C ILE A 244 -10.55 0.71 -22.58
N VAL A 245 -11.20 0.26 -21.51
CA VAL A 245 -12.33 -0.69 -21.61
C VAL A 245 -13.48 -0.07 -22.38
N LYS A 246 -13.86 1.16 -22.08
CA LYS A 246 -14.92 1.88 -22.79
C LYS A 246 -14.63 1.98 -24.28
N GLN A 247 -13.46 2.47 -24.66
CA GLN A 247 -13.04 2.57 -26.06
C GLN A 247 -12.96 1.21 -26.76
N ALA A 248 -12.50 0.16 -26.05
CA ALA A 248 -12.49 -1.19 -26.60
C ALA A 248 -13.91 -1.67 -26.93
N ARG A 249 -14.88 -1.41 -26.05
CA ARG A 249 -16.30 -1.77 -26.28
C ARG A 249 -16.91 -0.95 -27.42
N GLU A 250 -16.66 0.34 -27.49
CA GLU A 250 -17.10 1.24 -28.58
C GLU A 250 -16.56 0.78 -29.95
N LEU A 251 -15.31 0.30 -29.99
CA LEU A 251 -14.69 -0.25 -31.21
C LEU A 251 -15.12 -1.70 -31.52
N GLY A 252 -15.99 -2.29 -30.71
CA GLY A 252 -16.58 -3.61 -30.96
C GLY A 252 -15.88 -4.80 -30.32
N TRP A 253 -14.97 -4.60 -29.36
CA TRP A 253 -14.39 -5.71 -28.58
C TRP A 253 -15.46 -6.31 -27.66
N LYS A 254 -15.90 -7.54 -27.97
CA LYS A 254 -16.93 -8.29 -27.21
C LYS A 254 -16.37 -9.45 -26.39
N LYS A 255 -15.06 -9.73 -26.53
CA LYS A 255 -14.40 -10.83 -25.85
C LYS A 255 -14.02 -10.44 -24.41
N PRO A 256 -13.64 -11.42 -23.56
CA PRO A 256 -13.21 -11.13 -22.20
C PRO A 256 -12.09 -10.10 -22.11
N ILE A 257 -12.13 -9.30 -21.05
CA ILE A 257 -11.04 -8.41 -20.63
C ILE A 257 -10.56 -8.87 -19.27
N LEU A 258 -9.25 -8.96 -19.12
CA LEU A 258 -8.57 -9.39 -17.93
C LEU A 258 -7.82 -8.20 -17.35
N GLY A 259 -8.05 -7.92 -16.06
CA GLY A 259 -7.35 -6.92 -15.29
C GLY A 259 -6.35 -7.52 -14.31
N SER A 260 -5.74 -6.65 -13.55
CA SER A 260 -4.77 -6.95 -12.50
C SER A 260 -5.23 -6.36 -11.16
N ASP A 261 -4.45 -6.50 -10.10
CA ASP A 261 -4.80 -6.05 -8.75
C ASP A 261 -5.18 -4.56 -8.67
N SER A 262 -4.59 -3.73 -9.52
CA SER A 262 -4.91 -2.30 -9.62
C SER A 262 -6.33 -1.96 -10.09
N TRP A 263 -7.11 -2.96 -10.50
CA TRP A 263 -8.53 -2.79 -10.83
C TRP A 263 -9.45 -2.80 -9.60
N GLY A 264 -8.92 -3.16 -8.44
CA GLY A 264 -9.69 -3.35 -7.19
C GLY A 264 -10.32 -2.08 -6.60
N SER A 265 -10.07 -0.90 -7.18
CA SER A 265 -10.67 0.35 -6.74
C SER A 265 -12.17 0.43 -7.09
N SER A 266 -12.97 0.96 -6.15
CA SER A 266 -14.39 1.27 -6.41
C SER A 266 -14.58 2.27 -7.55
N GLU A 267 -13.57 3.11 -7.80
CA GLU A 267 -13.59 4.06 -8.93
C GLU A 267 -13.59 3.35 -10.28
N THR A 268 -13.05 2.15 -10.39
CA THR A 268 -13.10 1.35 -11.63
C THR A 268 -14.54 1.20 -12.11
N ILE A 269 -15.47 0.82 -11.23
CA ILE A 269 -16.88 0.67 -11.58
C ILE A 269 -17.55 2.03 -11.81
N THR A 270 -17.23 3.02 -10.98
CA THR A 270 -17.79 4.38 -11.11
C THR A 270 -17.50 4.98 -12.48
N LEU A 271 -16.26 4.81 -12.97
CA LEU A 271 -15.80 5.40 -14.23
C LEU A 271 -16.16 4.56 -15.46
N CYS A 272 -16.09 3.23 -15.35
CA CYS A 272 -16.27 2.29 -16.45
C CYS A 272 -17.75 1.90 -16.67
N GLY A 273 -18.54 1.89 -15.60
CA GLY A 273 -19.94 1.44 -15.65
C GLY A 273 -20.10 0.03 -16.18
N SER A 274 -21.13 -0.17 -16.99
CA SER A 274 -21.47 -1.48 -17.57
C SER A 274 -20.44 -2.04 -18.56
N ASP A 275 -19.54 -1.20 -19.10
CA ASP A 275 -18.53 -1.66 -20.06
C ASP A 275 -17.52 -2.62 -19.43
N CYS A 276 -17.32 -2.51 -18.11
CA CYS A 276 -16.46 -3.41 -17.33
C CYS A 276 -17.17 -4.70 -16.86
N TYR A 277 -18.49 -4.83 -17.01
CA TYR A 277 -19.20 -6.03 -16.54
C TYR A 277 -18.70 -7.28 -17.26
N GLY A 278 -18.56 -8.36 -16.51
CA GLY A 278 -18.01 -9.62 -17.01
C GLY A 278 -16.47 -9.68 -17.08
N ALA A 279 -15.76 -8.58 -16.80
CA ALA A 279 -14.31 -8.60 -16.70
C ALA A 279 -13.86 -9.38 -15.44
N PHE A 280 -12.66 -9.96 -15.53
CA PHE A 280 -11.98 -10.64 -14.41
C PHE A 280 -10.72 -9.88 -14.06
N PHE A 281 -10.34 -9.88 -12.79
CA PHE A 281 -9.07 -9.32 -12.35
C PHE A 281 -8.57 -10.00 -11.06
N SER A 282 -7.28 -9.94 -10.81
CA SER A 282 -6.70 -10.37 -9.53
C SER A 282 -6.84 -9.27 -8.48
N THR A 283 -6.90 -9.66 -7.22
CA THR A 283 -6.89 -8.73 -6.08
C THR A 283 -6.32 -9.42 -4.84
N HIS A 284 -6.11 -8.67 -3.78
CA HIS A 284 -5.57 -9.18 -2.52
C HIS A 284 -6.65 -9.66 -1.55
N TYR A 285 -7.90 -9.26 -1.75
CA TYR A 285 -9.04 -9.71 -0.96
C TYR A 285 -10.35 -9.51 -1.73
N ALA A 286 -11.42 -10.18 -1.31
CA ALA A 286 -12.76 -9.94 -1.83
C ALA A 286 -13.67 -9.47 -0.68
N SER A 287 -14.35 -8.33 -0.90
CA SER A 287 -15.28 -7.80 0.10
C SER A 287 -16.59 -8.58 0.19
N ALA A 288 -17.06 -9.12 -0.95
CA ALA A 288 -18.27 -9.94 -0.99
C ALA A 288 -17.98 -11.34 -0.43
N GLY A 289 -18.72 -11.73 0.61
CA GLY A 289 -18.55 -13.01 1.28
C GLY A 289 -17.41 -13.05 2.31
N ALA A 290 -16.82 -11.91 2.66
CA ALA A 290 -15.80 -11.84 3.71
C ALA A 290 -16.35 -12.26 5.07
N GLU A 291 -15.50 -12.95 5.85
CA GLU A 291 -15.78 -13.44 7.20
C GLU A 291 -14.68 -13.00 8.17
N GLY A 292 -14.89 -13.25 9.49
CA GLY A 292 -13.89 -12.99 10.52
C GLY A 292 -13.37 -11.55 10.52
N ILE A 293 -12.06 -11.40 10.73
CA ILE A 293 -11.40 -10.08 10.87
C ILE A 293 -11.54 -9.21 9.60
N THR A 294 -11.61 -9.85 8.42
CA THR A 294 -11.81 -9.15 7.15
C THR A 294 -13.20 -8.50 7.11
N LYS A 295 -14.23 -9.22 7.52
CA LYS A 295 -15.59 -8.68 7.61
C LYS A 295 -15.69 -7.54 8.64
N GLU A 296 -15.07 -7.71 9.81
CA GLU A 296 -15.04 -6.67 10.85
C GLU A 296 -14.38 -5.38 10.34
N PHE A 297 -13.26 -5.50 9.64
CA PHE A 297 -12.58 -4.37 8.99
C PHE A 297 -13.49 -3.68 7.98
N ILE A 298 -14.14 -4.43 7.08
CA ILE A 298 -15.05 -3.91 6.05
C ILE A 298 -16.23 -3.17 6.68
N ASP A 299 -16.92 -3.78 7.63
CA ASP A 299 -18.09 -3.20 8.28
C ASP A 299 -17.74 -1.90 9.01
N ARG A 300 -16.62 -1.89 9.70
CA ARG A 300 -16.11 -0.74 10.41
C ARG A 300 -15.71 0.40 9.47
N TYR A 301 -14.97 0.08 8.41
CA TYR A 301 -14.56 1.06 7.41
C TYR A 301 -15.77 1.68 6.72
N LYS A 302 -16.71 0.83 6.26
CA LYS A 302 -17.96 1.27 5.63
C LYS A 302 -18.81 2.15 6.55
N LYS A 303 -18.89 1.79 7.83
CA LYS A 303 -19.60 2.61 8.81
C LYS A 303 -18.98 4.01 8.96
N LYS A 304 -17.66 4.11 8.88
CA LYS A 304 -16.92 5.35 9.08
C LYS A 304 -16.89 6.24 7.84
N TYR A 305 -16.66 5.65 6.68
CA TYR A 305 -16.39 6.38 5.44
C TYR A 305 -17.51 6.27 4.41
N SER A 306 -18.58 5.48 4.68
CA SER A 306 -19.77 5.32 3.84
C SER A 306 -19.57 4.61 2.50
N TYR A 307 -18.42 3.94 2.31
CA TYR A 307 -18.16 3.08 1.15
C TYR A 307 -17.38 1.81 1.55
N VAL A 308 -17.44 0.78 0.71
CA VAL A 308 -16.71 -0.48 0.93
C VAL A 308 -15.22 -0.23 0.70
N PRO A 309 -14.33 -0.63 1.64
CA PRO A 309 -12.89 -0.49 1.43
C PRO A 309 -12.44 -1.35 0.25
N ASP A 310 -11.49 -0.82 -0.52
CA ASP A 310 -10.79 -1.57 -1.56
C ASP A 310 -9.54 -2.30 -1.03
N ASP A 311 -8.79 -2.94 -1.91
CA ASP A 311 -7.57 -3.67 -1.54
C ASP A 311 -6.46 -2.75 -1.02
N VAL A 312 -6.37 -1.51 -1.49
CA VAL A 312 -5.43 -0.51 -0.96
C VAL A 312 -5.71 -0.23 0.52
N CYS A 313 -7.00 -0.11 0.88
CA CYS A 313 -7.40 0.06 2.29
C CYS A 313 -6.96 -1.15 3.13
N ALA A 314 -7.24 -2.36 2.64
CA ALA A 314 -6.95 -3.60 3.36
C ALA A 314 -5.44 -3.83 3.52
N LEU A 315 -4.67 -3.63 2.46
CA LEU A 315 -3.21 -3.76 2.48
C LEU A 315 -2.52 -2.68 3.33
N THR A 316 -3.04 -1.45 3.31
CA THR A 316 -2.55 -0.38 4.20
C THR A 316 -2.81 -0.72 5.67
N TRP A 317 -3.99 -1.28 5.97
CA TRP A 317 -4.31 -1.76 7.31
C TRP A 317 -3.33 -2.84 7.77
N ASP A 318 -3.12 -3.87 6.95
CA ASP A 318 -2.18 -4.96 7.26
C ASP A 318 -0.75 -4.44 7.43
N SER A 319 -0.30 -3.52 6.56
CA SER A 319 1.03 -2.91 6.67
C SER A 319 1.23 -2.11 7.96
N LEU A 320 0.21 -1.38 8.40
CA LEU A 320 0.21 -0.67 9.70
C LEU A 320 0.21 -1.66 10.87
N LYS A 321 -0.51 -2.77 10.77
CA LYS A 321 -0.53 -3.82 11.81
C LYS A 321 0.79 -4.59 11.88
N LEU A 322 1.45 -4.82 10.73
CA LEU A 322 2.80 -5.38 10.68
C LEU A 322 3.82 -4.45 11.36
N ALA A 323 3.78 -3.15 11.02
CA ALA A 323 4.63 -2.15 11.67
C ALA A 323 4.35 -2.06 13.18
N GLN A 324 3.08 -2.05 13.59
CA GLN A 324 2.69 -2.07 14.99
C GLN A 324 3.29 -3.27 15.71
N LYS A 325 3.11 -4.48 15.16
CA LYS A 325 3.64 -5.73 15.75
C LYS A 325 5.16 -5.71 15.90
N ALA A 326 5.87 -5.19 14.89
CA ALA A 326 7.33 -5.07 14.96
C ALA A 326 7.80 -4.04 15.99
N ILE A 327 7.06 -2.95 16.19
CA ILE A 327 7.33 -1.92 17.20
C ILE A 327 7.01 -2.45 18.60
N GLU A 328 5.89 -3.15 18.80
CA GLU A 328 5.50 -3.78 20.07
C GLU A 328 6.52 -4.84 20.53
N ALA A 329 7.21 -5.49 19.59
CA ALA A 329 8.26 -6.46 19.89
C ALA A 329 9.60 -5.85 20.30
N LEU A 330 9.74 -4.53 20.36
CA LEU A 330 10.93 -3.87 20.88
C LEU A 330 11.11 -4.16 22.37
N VAL A 331 12.34 -4.50 22.78
CA VAL A 331 12.70 -4.69 24.20
C VAL A 331 12.60 -3.35 24.98
N GLU A 332 12.88 -2.25 24.28
CA GLU A 332 12.74 -0.88 24.78
C GLU A 332 12.56 0.07 23.60
N PHE A 333 11.87 1.20 23.79
CA PHE A 333 11.93 2.34 22.89
C PHE A 333 13.04 3.27 23.41
N SER A 334 14.24 3.15 22.82
CA SER A 334 15.45 3.79 23.35
C SER A 334 15.46 5.30 23.13
N GLY A 335 14.82 5.76 22.03
CA GLY A 335 14.90 7.15 21.55
C GLY A 335 16.17 7.43 20.75
N ASP A 336 17.07 6.45 20.56
CA ASP A 336 18.06 6.44 19.50
C ASP A 336 17.38 5.89 18.24
N ILE A 337 17.03 6.77 17.32
CA ILE A 337 16.23 6.41 16.15
C ILE A 337 16.92 5.38 15.27
N LYS A 338 18.24 5.36 15.18
CA LYS A 338 18.97 4.37 14.38
C LYS A 338 18.88 2.99 14.99
N LYS A 339 19.07 2.88 16.31
CA LYS A 339 18.94 1.63 17.07
C LYS A 339 17.50 1.12 16.99
N ASP A 340 16.53 2.00 17.17
CA ASP A 340 15.12 1.63 17.16
C ASP A 340 14.68 1.13 15.76
N ARG A 341 15.10 1.79 14.67
CA ARG A 341 14.87 1.36 13.28
C ARG A 341 15.48 -0.02 12.98
N GLU A 342 16.73 -0.26 13.39
CA GLU A 342 17.38 -1.55 13.20
C GLU A 342 16.63 -2.68 13.89
N ASN A 343 16.16 -2.46 15.12
CA ASN A 343 15.38 -3.43 15.86
C ASN A 343 13.99 -3.65 15.23
N VAL A 344 13.30 -2.61 14.77
CA VAL A 344 12.03 -2.73 14.03
C VAL A 344 12.22 -3.53 12.76
N LYS A 345 13.29 -3.29 11.98
CA LYS A 345 13.63 -4.07 10.80
C LYS A 345 13.82 -5.56 11.11
N LYS A 346 14.56 -5.88 12.15
CA LYS A 346 14.75 -7.28 12.61
C LYS A 346 13.42 -7.92 12.97
N ASN A 347 12.63 -7.23 13.77
CA ASN A 347 11.32 -7.73 14.20
C ASN A 347 10.36 -7.94 13.01
N LEU A 348 10.39 -7.04 11.98
CA LEU A 348 9.62 -7.21 10.75
C LEU A 348 10.03 -8.49 10.01
N ALA A 349 11.34 -8.72 9.84
CA ALA A 349 11.87 -9.89 9.13
C ALA A 349 11.54 -11.22 9.82
N GLU A 350 11.28 -11.20 11.13
CA GLU A 350 10.95 -12.38 11.94
C GLU A 350 9.43 -12.65 12.00
N ILE A 351 8.59 -11.79 11.41
CA ILE A 351 7.13 -12.00 11.41
C ILE A 351 6.79 -13.23 10.55
N ALA A 352 6.18 -14.21 11.20
CA ALA A 352 5.63 -15.40 10.59
C ALA A 352 4.15 -15.56 10.98
N ASN A 353 3.36 -16.17 10.08
CA ASN A 353 1.93 -16.47 10.32
C ASN A 353 1.13 -15.24 10.79
N PHE A 354 1.37 -14.09 10.19
CA PHE A 354 0.58 -12.89 10.46
C PHE A 354 -0.81 -13.06 9.86
N GLU A 355 -1.82 -13.00 10.70
CA GLU A 355 -3.23 -13.03 10.30
C GLU A 355 -3.69 -11.61 9.94
N GLY A 356 -3.69 -11.31 8.65
CA GLY A 356 -4.12 -10.02 8.10
C GLY A 356 -5.54 -10.06 7.55
N VAL A 357 -6.14 -8.89 7.34
CA VAL A 357 -7.45 -8.76 6.67
C VAL A 357 -7.38 -9.16 5.19
N THR A 358 -6.18 -9.22 4.62
CA THR A 358 -5.90 -9.73 3.27
C THR A 358 -5.38 -11.17 3.28
N GLY A 359 -5.60 -11.92 4.37
CA GLY A 359 -5.16 -13.30 4.56
C GLY A 359 -3.84 -13.44 5.33
N ASN A 360 -3.47 -14.69 5.57
CA ASN A 360 -2.25 -15.01 6.29
C ASN A 360 -1.01 -14.72 5.44
N MET A 361 0.04 -14.21 6.07
CA MET A 361 1.31 -13.98 5.42
C MET A 361 2.51 -14.24 6.34
N SER A 362 3.61 -14.62 5.72
CA SER A 362 4.94 -14.73 6.34
C SER A 362 5.94 -14.14 5.37
N PHE A 363 6.94 -13.42 5.89
CA PHE A 363 7.96 -12.83 5.04
C PHE A 363 9.01 -13.84 4.57
N THR A 364 9.44 -13.72 3.32
CA THR A 364 10.67 -14.30 2.80
C THR A 364 11.89 -13.48 3.29
N PRO A 365 13.11 -13.99 3.15
CA PRO A 365 14.32 -13.22 3.48
C PRO A 365 14.43 -11.87 2.73
N ASP A 366 13.76 -11.76 1.57
CA ASP A 366 13.77 -10.55 0.74
C ASP A 366 12.70 -9.53 1.15
N GLY A 367 11.96 -9.78 2.26
CA GLY A 367 10.90 -8.88 2.75
C GLY A 367 9.58 -8.98 1.97
N ASP A 368 9.41 -10.03 1.18
CA ASP A 368 8.21 -10.31 0.40
C ASP A 368 7.29 -11.30 1.12
N PRO A 369 5.98 -11.06 1.18
CA PRO A 369 5.07 -12.02 1.77
C PRO A 369 4.69 -13.15 0.82
N VAL A 370 4.66 -14.37 1.32
CA VAL A 370 3.99 -15.49 0.66
C VAL A 370 2.51 -15.40 0.99
N LYS A 371 1.67 -15.13 0.00
CA LYS A 371 0.21 -15.01 0.17
C LYS A 371 -0.54 -15.37 -1.12
N CYS A 372 -1.80 -15.80 -0.94
CA CYS A 372 -2.68 -16.13 -2.06
C CYS A 372 -3.20 -14.85 -2.76
N ALA A 373 -3.48 -14.97 -4.06
CA ALA A 373 -4.27 -14.00 -4.81
C ALA A 373 -5.74 -14.44 -4.89
N ILE A 374 -6.61 -13.47 -5.01
CA ILE A 374 -8.03 -13.68 -5.27
C ILE A 374 -8.32 -13.22 -6.71
N ILE A 375 -9.02 -14.06 -7.47
CA ILE A 375 -9.61 -13.64 -8.73
C ILE A 375 -11.05 -13.25 -8.44
N VAL A 376 -11.44 -12.08 -8.90
CA VAL A 376 -12.81 -11.58 -8.84
C VAL A 376 -13.38 -11.38 -10.23
N LYS A 377 -14.71 -11.47 -10.34
CA LYS A 377 -15.48 -11.12 -11.52
C LYS A 377 -16.30 -9.89 -11.23
N ILE A 378 -16.32 -8.94 -12.15
CA ILE A 378 -17.24 -7.81 -12.10
C ILE A 378 -18.61 -8.32 -12.57
N SER A 379 -19.60 -8.30 -11.66
CA SER A 379 -20.96 -8.78 -11.95
C SER A 379 -21.75 -7.75 -12.78
N ASP A 380 -22.90 -8.19 -13.32
CA ASP A 380 -23.83 -7.32 -14.04
C ASP A 380 -24.51 -6.27 -13.13
N ALA A 381 -24.31 -6.37 -11.82
CA ALA A 381 -24.73 -5.36 -10.83
C ALA A 381 -23.58 -4.39 -10.46
N GLY A 382 -22.42 -4.50 -11.10
CA GLY A 382 -21.25 -3.68 -10.78
C GLY A 382 -20.58 -4.02 -9.45
N GLU A 383 -20.68 -5.27 -9.01
CA GLU A 383 -20.06 -5.73 -7.76
C GLU A 383 -18.81 -6.59 -8.04
N PHE A 384 -17.79 -6.46 -7.20
CA PHE A 384 -16.61 -7.32 -7.21
C PHE A 384 -16.93 -8.63 -6.49
N ARG A 385 -17.24 -9.68 -7.25
CA ARG A 385 -17.60 -11.00 -6.69
C ARG A 385 -16.41 -11.93 -6.68
N PHE A 386 -16.18 -12.58 -5.53
CA PHE A 386 -15.21 -13.66 -5.41
C PHE A 386 -15.45 -14.71 -6.49
N TYR A 387 -14.42 -15.12 -7.19
CA TYR A 387 -14.45 -16.16 -8.20
C TYR A 387 -13.57 -17.34 -7.81
N LYS A 388 -12.27 -17.13 -7.57
CA LYS A 388 -11.31 -18.19 -7.24
C LYS A 388 -10.19 -17.64 -6.37
N SER A 389 -9.68 -18.45 -5.43
CA SER A 389 -8.41 -18.19 -4.74
C SER A 389 -7.31 -19.02 -5.36
N VAL A 390 -6.14 -18.42 -5.55
CA VAL A 390 -4.94 -19.08 -6.09
C VAL A 390 -3.78 -18.78 -5.17
N CYS A 391 -3.09 -19.82 -4.71
CA CYS A 391 -1.91 -19.72 -3.84
C CYS A 391 -0.63 -20.07 -4.60
N PRO A 392 0.56 -19.51 -4.18
CA PRO A 392 1.85 -19.86 -4.74
C PRO A 392 2.20 -21.33 -4.62
#